data_62a8900bd292f169238d439e984f047d
#
_entry.id   62a8900bd292f169238d439e984f047d
#
_cell.length_a   1.000
_cell.length_b   1.000
_cell.length_c   1.000
_cell.angle_alpha   90.00
_cell.angle_beta   90.00
_cell.angle_gamma   90.00
#
_symmetry.space_group_name_H-M   'P 1'
#
loop_
_entity.id
_entity.type
_entity.pdbx_description
1 polymer ?
#
loop_
_entity_poly.entity_id
_entity_poly.type
_entity_poly.pdbx_seq_one_letter_code
_entity_poly.pdbx_strand_id
1 'polypeptide(L)'
;MPFVEAFRQFQFRVKRENFCCAHVSLVPSPRATGEAKTKPTQSSVRELRGLGLTPDLIVCRSELPVGLSVKEKISNFCHVAPEQVICIHDLSSLYHVPLLMESQGVVQFLIDRLHLNVPIPRPGKFMVKWKDLAKRVDSLRKEVNISLVGKYTKFEDSYTSIAKALQHASVSAGYKVNIKYIEAANLEKEMKTENPVLYHEAWQNLCKSDGVVIPGGFGQRGMEGKIEACQWCRETQKPMLGICLGLQAAVIEFARNVLGLEGANTTEVDPDTKHPLVIDMPEHHPGQMGGTMRLGKRTTYLTKSVMSQLYGNKDSIEERHRHRYEVNPAYTDQLEKAGLKFVGKDSTKNRMEIACIEEHPFYYSVQFHPEYLSRPLSPSPPFLGLVLASVGKLKPYLSKGCRFSPKTMSDVSSDEEEMPKMEELVISNGHEAISNGSSETTDEDTKPWTPVVKLKYINGHSDLNGHSDLNGHSGLNGHSDLNGHDEENLKLNGSHH
;
A
#
# COMPACT_ATOMS: atom_id res chain seq x y z
N MET A 1 15.47 -19.82 -0.15
CA MET A 1 16.53 -19.11 -0.89
C MET A 1 16.25 -18.77 -2.36
N PRO A 2 15.09 -19.14 -2.98
CA PRO A 2 14.85 -18.88 -4.42
C PRO A 2 14.91 -17.40 -4.81
N PHE A 3 14.45 -16.49 -3.96
CA PHE A 3 14.51 -15.05 -4.26
C PHE A 3 15.94 -14.49 -4.33
N VAL A 4 16.83 -14.94 -3.43
CA VAL A 4 18.23 -14.50 -3.44
C VAL A 4 18.94 -14.99 -4.71
N GLU A 5 18.66 -16.24 -5.10
CA GLU A 5 19.17 -16.80 -6.35
C GLU A 5 18.62 -16.04 -7.57
N ALA A 6 17.34 -15.68 -7.57
CA ALA A 6 16.76 -14.84 -8.63
C ALA A 6 17.46 -13.48 -8.73
N PHE A 7 17.77 -12.81 -7.60
CA PHE A 7 18.52 -11.56 -7.61
C PHE A 7 19.96 -11.74 -8.12
N ARG A 8 20.63 -12.85 -7.76
CA ARG A 8 21.96 -13.17 -8.27
C ARG A 8 21.94 -13.34 -9.79
N GLN A 9 20.98 -14.10 -10.33
CA GLN A 9 20.80 -14.27 -11.76
C GLN A 9 20.43 -12.95 -12.46
N PHE A 10 19.57 -12.15 -11.83
CA PHE A 10 19.18 -10.84 -12.36
C PHE A 10 20.39 -9.91 -12.43
N GLN A 11 21.21 -9.80 -11.36
CA GLN A 11 22.43 -9.02 -11.36
C GLN A 11 23.39 -9.44 -12.49
N PHE A 12 23.54 -10.75 -12.73
CA PHE A 12 24.35 -11.26 -13.81
C PHE A 12 23.84 -10.81 -15.20
N ARG A 13 22.52 -10.86 -15.40
CA ARG A 13 21.88 -10.47 -16.67
C ARG A 13 21.96 -8.97 -16.96
N VAL A 14 21.64 -8.14 -15.97
CA VAL A 14 21.60 -6.66 -16.14
C VAL A 14 22.97 -6.03 -15.95
N LYS A 15 23.94 -6.78 -15.50
CA LYS A 15 25.29 -6.38 -15.10
C LYS A 15 25.29 -5.51 -13.83
N ARG A 16 26.47 -5.44 -13.19
CA ARG A 16 26.63 -4.78 -11.90
C ARG A 16 26.39 -3.26 -11.98
N GLU A 17 26.66 -2.64 -13.08
CA GLU A 17 26.42 -1.21 -13.31
C GLU A 17 24.95 -0.81 -13.24
N ASN A 18 24.05 -1.73 -13.61
CA ASN A 18 22.61 -1.53 -13.61
C ASN A 18 21.91 -2.18 -12.39
N PHE A 19 22.67 -2.58 -11.38
CA PHE A 19 22.14 -3.24 -10.19
C PHE A 19 22.80 -2.68 -8.92
N CYS A 20 22.00 -2.27 -7.96
CA CYS A 20 22.46 -1.82 -6.65
C CYS A 20 21.83 -2.67 -5.55
N CYS A 21 22.66 -3.25 -4.70
CA CYS A 21 22.24 -4.07 -3.56
C CYS A 21 22.33 -3.27 -2.26
N ALA A 22 21.17 -2.88 -1.74
CA ALA A 22 21.05 -2.29 -0.41
C ALA A 22 20.70 -3.37 0.62
N HIS A 23 21.61 -3.66 1.54
CA HIS A 23 21.43 -4.65 2.59
C HIS A 23 20.93 -4.02 3.89
N VAL A 24 19.74 -4.37 4.32
CA VAL A 24 19.16 -3.90 5.58
C VAL A 24 19.50 -4.90 6.70
N SER A 25 20.10 -4.40 7.77
CA SER A 25 20.49 -5.23 8.91
C SER A 25 20.21 -4.55 10.25
N LEU A 26 19.91 -5.35 11.28
CA LEU A 26 19.74 -4.85 12.64
C LEU A 26 21.08 -4.71 13.33
N VAL A 27 21.31 -3.58 13.98
CA VAL A 27 22.42 -3.31 14.90
C VAL A 27 21.82 -3.22 16.31
N PRO A 28 21.74 -4.34 17.04
CA PRO A 28 21.12 -4.34 18.35
C PRO A 28 22.01 -3.66 19.40
N SER A 29 21.38 -2.98 20.34
CA SER A 29 22.01 -2.40 21.53
C SER A 29 21.39 -3.03 22.77
N PRO A 30 21.94 -4.17 23.27
CA PRO A 30 21.40 -4.83 24.46
C PRO A 30 21.40 -3.88 25.66
N ARG A 31 20.27 -3.78 26.35
CA ARG A 31 20.09 -2.84 27.49
C ARG A 31 21.15 -3.02 28.58
N ALA A 32 21.62 -4.25 28.80
CA ALA A 32 22.63 -4.56 29.82
C ALA A 32 24.01 -3.93 29.53
N THR A 33 24.37 -3.71 28.25
CA THR A 33 25.69 -3.18 27.88
C THR A 33 25.63 -1.80 27.30
N GLY A 34 24.47 -1.38 26.75
CA GLY A 34 24.31 -0.10 26.07
C GLY A 34 25.11 0.03 24.76
N GLU A 35 25.87 -0.98 24.38
CA GLU A 35 26.76 -0.95 23.21
C GLU A 35 26.08 -1.49 21.95
N ALA A 36 26.24 -0.81 20.82
CA ALA A 36 25.81 -1.29 19.52
C ALA A 36 26.64 -2.51 19.08
N LYS A 37 26.00 -3.65 18.83
CA LYS A 37 26.64 -4.91 18.43
C LYS A 37 26.61 -5.07 16.91
N THR A 38 27.79 -5.03 16.29
CA THR A 38 27.95 -5.10 14.82
C THR A 38 28.07 -6.53 14.28
N LYS A 39 28.24 -7.53 15.13
CA LYS A 39 28.43 -8.93 14.72
C LYS A 39 27.27 -9.49 13.89
N PRO A 40 25.99 -9.23 14.23
CA PRO A 40 24.86 -9.68 13.39
C PRO A 40 24.94 -9.15 11.95
N THR A 41 25.24 -7.86 11.77
CA THR A 41 25.43 -7.24 10.46
C THR A 41 26.60 -7.86 9.69
N GLN A 42 27.74 -8.06 10.34
CA GLN A 42 28.91 -8.71 9.73
C GLN A 42 28.57 -10.15 9.26
N SER A 43 27.85 -10.91 10.08
CA SER A 43 27.44 -12.28 9.73
C SER A 43 26.45 -12.30 8.58
N SER A 44 25.42 -11.44 8.59
CA SER A 44 24.42 -11.39 7.51
C SER A 44 25.03 -10.95 6.17
N VAL A 45 26.00 -10.02 6.17
CA VAL A 45 26.74 -9.62 4.95
C VAL A 45 27.62 -10.76 4.44
N ARG A 46 28.27 -11.52 5.34
CA ARG A 46 29.05 -12.69 4.95
C ARG A 46 28.19 -13.76 4.29
N GLU A 47 27.02 -14.07 4.88
CA GLU A 47 26.07 -15.02 4.28
C GLU A 47 25.58 -14.54 2.90
N LEU A 48 25.23 -13.26 2.76
CA LEU A 48 24.81 -12.68 1.49
C LEU A 48 25.88 -12.86 0.41
N ARG A 49 27.15 -12.61 0.77
CA ARG A 49 28.28 -12.83 -0.14
C ARG A 49 28.50 -14.30 -0.49
N GLY A 50 28.30 -15.20 0.46
CA GLY A 50 28.31 -16.65 0.21
C GLY A 50 27.26 -17.08 -0.82
N LEU A 51 26.18 -16.33 -0.93
CA LEU A 51 25.13 -16.52 -1.93
C LEU A 51 25.39 -15.76 -3.25
N GLY A 52 26.56 -15.12 -3.42
CA GLY A 52 26.98 -14.45 -4.65
C GLY A 52 26.46 -13.02 -4.83
N LEU A 53 25.92 -12.39 -3.78
CA LEU A 53 25.53 -10.98 -3.79
C LEU A 53 26.43 -10.16 -2.86
N THR A 54 26.91 -9.01 -3.33
CA THR A 54 27.70 -8.08 -2.53
C THR A 54 26.89 -6.81 -2.31
N PRO A 55 26.73 -6.34 -1.06
CA PRO A 55 26.03 -5.07 -0.83
C PRO A 55 26.85 -3.89 -1.34
N ASP A 56 26.19 -2.96 -1.97
CA ASP A 56 26.71 -1.65 -2.34
C ASP A 56 26.40 -0.62 -1.24
N LEU A 57 25.34 -0.85 -0.47
CA LEU A 57 24.90 0.00 0.62
C LEU A 57 24.47 -0.87 1.81
N ILE A 58 24.85 -0.50 3.03
CA ILE A 58 24.39 -1.17 4.25
C ILE A 58 23.52 -0.22 5.03
N VAL A 59 22.25 -0.58 5.22
CA VAL A 59 21.29 0.18 6.02
C VAL A 59 21.17 -0.47 7.39
N CYS A 60 21.70 0.20 8.40
CA CYS A 60 21.70 -0.26 9.79
C CYS A 60 20.44 0.22 10.50
N ARG A 61 19.56 -0.70 10.87
CA ARG A 61 18.44 -0.41 11.77
C ARG A 61 18.93 -0.52 13.22
N SER A 62 18.61 0.48 14.03
CA SER A 62 19.02 0.55 15.44
C SER A 62 17.96 1.27 16.27
N GLU A 63 17.94 1.05 17.58
CA GLU A 63 17.09 1.76 18.52
C GLU A 63 17.57 3.22 18.69
N LEU A 64 18.87 3.41 18.81
CA LEU A 64 19.52 4.70 19.01
C LEU A 64 20.45 5.05 17.83
N PRO A 65 20.81 6.34 17.63
CA PRO A 65 21.80 6.73 16.64
C PRO A 65 23.10 5.97 16.80
N VAL A 66 23.65 5.48 15.69
CA VAL A 66 24.91 4.72 15.66
C VAL A 66 26.09 5.67 15.48
N GLY A 67 27.07 5.61 16.38
CA GLY A 67 28.27 6.46 16.35
C GLY A 67 29.24 6.12 15.20
N LEU A 68 30.16 7.07 14.90
CA LEU A 68 31.15 6.92 13.81
C LEU A 68 32.01 5.68 13.95
N SER A 69 32.52 5.37 15.15
CA SER A 69 33.35 4.19 15.41
C SER A 69 32.65 2.87 15.07
N VAL A 70 31.33 2.80 15.26
CA VAL A 70 30.53 1.63 14.89
C VAL A 70 30.33 1.57 13.38
N LYS A 71 30.15 2.71 12.70
CA LYS A 71 30.08 2.79 11.23
C LYS A 71 31.39 2.32 10.60
N GLU A 72 32.55 2.82 11.08
CA GLU A 72 33.87 2.41 10.66
C GLU A 72 34.12 0.91 10.85
N LYS A 73 33.69 0.38 11.99
CA LYS A 73 33.76 -1.05 12.25
C LYS A 73 32.94 -1.88 11.27
N ILE A 74 31.71 -1.45 10.94
CA ILE A 74 30.87 -2.11 9.93
C ILE A 74 31.52 -1.98 8.56
N SER A 75 31.98 -0.79 8.17
CA SER A 75 32.69 -0.49 6.93
C SER A 75 33.86 -1.47 6.74
N ASN A 76 34.75 -1.56 7.71
CA ASN A 76 35.95 -2.41 7.65
C ASN A 76 35.62 -3.90 7.51
N PHE A 77 34.67 -4.42 8.28
CA PHE A 77 34.30 -5.85 8.24
C PHE A 77 33.38 -6.22 7.08
N CYS A 78 32.65 -5.27 6.54
CA CYS A 78 31.74 -5.48 5.42
C CYS A 78 32.31 -4.99 4.08
N HIS A 79 33.55 -4.46 4.06
CA HIS A 79 34.26 -3.95 2.87
C HIS A 79 33.37 -3.04 2.01
N VAL A 80 32.82 -2.02 2.65
CA VAL A 80 32.11 -0.89 2.04
C VAL A 80 32.70 0.41 2.59
N ALA A 81 32.62 1.50 1.88
CA ALA A 81 33.07 2.79 2.40
C ALA A 81 32.19 3.25 3.58
N PRO A 82 32.71 4.04 4.54
CA PRO A 82 31.92 4.52 5.69
C PRO A 82 30.65 5.27 5.28
N GLU A 83 30.69 5.98 4.16
CA GLU A 83 29.55 6.72 3.56
C GLU A 83 28.46 5.79 3.03
N GLN A 84 28.81 4.53 2.76
CA GLN A 84 27.86 3.48 2.34
C GLN A 84 27.19 2.80 3.53
N VAL A 85 27.52 3.18 4.77
CA VAL A 85 26.88 2.68 5.99
C VAL A 85 25.86 3.72 6.47
N ILE A 86 24.62 3.49 6.14
CA ILE A 86 23.48 4.37 6.48
C ILE A 86 22.85 3.90 7.79
N CYS A 87 22.66 4.80 8.74
CA CYS A 87 22.10 4.47 10.06
C CYS A 87 20.68 5.02 10.16
N ILE A 88 19.72 4.12 10.31
CA ILE A 88 18.30 4.44 10.51
C ILE A 88 17.91 3.97 11.91
N HIS A 89 17.89 4.92 12.84
CA HIS A 89 17.44 4.68 14.21
C HIS A 89 15.93 4.92 14.35
N ASP A 90 15.38 4.59 15.50
CA ASP A 90 13.98 4.85 15.80
C ASP A 90 13.70 6.35 15.81
N LEU A 91 12.62 6.75 15.17
CA LEU A 91 12.19 8.14 15.00
C LEU A 91 10.75 8.28 15.49
N SER A 92 10.35 9.52 15.79
CA SER A 92 8.98 9.85 16.23
C SER A 92 7.91 9.39 15.23
N SER A 93 8.24 9.36 13.96
CA SER A 93 7.36 8.86 12.93
C SER A 93 8.14 8.35 11.70
N LEU A 94 7.53 7.42 10.95
CA LEU A 94 8.09 6.89 9.69
C LEU A 94 8.30 7.98 8.63
N TYR A 95 7.61 9.12 8.75
CA TYR A 95 7.76 10.23 7.80
C TYR A 95 9.11 10.95 7.91
N HIS A 96 9.84 10.76 9.01
CA HIS A 96 11.20 11.28 9.17
C HIS A 96 12.26 10.40 8.49
N VAL A 97 11.97 9.12 8.22
CA VAL A 97 12.95 8.18 7.63
C VAL A 97 13.50 8.67 6.27
N PRO A 98 12.68 9.10 5.29
CA PRO A 98 13.21 9.63 4.03
C PRO A 98 14.10 10.86 4.21
N LEU A 99 13.78 11.73 5.19
CA LEU A 99 14.57 12.91 5.52
C LEU A 99 15.93 12.52 6.13
N LEU A 100 15.95 11.49 6.99
CA LEU A 100 17.17 10.96 7.56
C LEU A 100 18.06 10.27 6.51
N MET A 101 17.45 9.56 5.54
CA MET A 101 18.19 8.96 4.41
C MET A 101 18.78 10.03 3.49
N GLU A 102 18.00 11.07 3.19
CA GLU A 102 18.47 12.22 2.38
C GLU A 102 19.67 12.90 3.03
N SER A 103 19.61 13.17 4.35
CA SER A 103 20.70 13.82 5.09
C SER A 103 21.98 13.00 5.14
N GLN A 104 21.92 11.69 4.90
CA GLN A 104 23.08 10.79 4.82
C GLN A 104 23.53 10.51 3.39
N GLY A 105 23.04 11.27 2.39
CA GLY A 105 23.51 11.22 1.00
C GLY A 105 23.05 10.00 0.18
N VAL A 106 22.01 9.26 0.63
CA VAL A 106 21.54 8.04 -0.07
C VAL A 106 21.13 8.33 -1.51
N VAL A 107 20.48 9.47 -1.76
CA VAL A 107 20.04 9.84 -3.12
C VAL A 107 21.23 10.06 -4.04
N GLN A 108 22.24 10.83 -3.60
CA GLN A 108 23.46 11.06 -4.38
C GLN A 108 24.21 9.75 -4.63
N PHE A 109 24.34 8.90 -3.60
CA PHE A 109 24.96 7.58 -3.74
C PHE A 109 24.28 6.74 -4.83
N LEU A 110 22.93 6.69 -4.87
CA LEU A 110 22.22 5.92 -5.89
C LEU A 110 22.38 6.50 -7.30
N ILE A 111 22.39 7.84 -7.43
CA ILE A 111 22.66 8.52 -8.70
C ILE A 111 24.03 8.12 -9.24
N ASP A 112 25.06 8.23 -8.41
CA ASP A 112 26.45 7.94 -8.80
C ASP A 112 26.65 6.44 -9.08
N ARG A 113 26.11 5.58 -8.21
CA ARG A 113 26.28 4.13 -8.30
C ARG A 113 25.60 3.49 -9.52
N LEU A 114 24.45 4.02 -9.92
CA LEU A 114 23.66 3.52 -11.04
C LEU A 114 23.83 4.39 -12.30
N HIS A 115 24.74 5.37 -12.25
CA HIS A 115 25.00 6.30 -13.37
C HIS A 115 23.73 6.93 -13.92
N LEU A 116 22.82 7.34 -12.99
CA LEU A 116 21.53 7.90 -13.38
C LEU A 116 21.75 9.31 -13.97
N ASN A 117 21.37 9.49 -15.22
CA ASN A 117 21.39 10.81 -15.86
C ASN A 117 20.12 11.59 -15.48
N VAL A 118 20.00 11.90 -14.18
CA VAL A 118 18.89 12.71 -13.65
C VAL A 118 19.47 14.03 -13.12
N PRO A 119 18.80 15.16 -13.34
CA PRO A 119 19.23 16.40 -12.70
C PRO A 119 19.19 16.20 -11.18
N ILE A 120 20.24 16.61 -10.48
CA ILE A 120 20.27 16.58 -9.02
C ILE A 120 19.04 17.32 -8.54
N PRO A 121 18.14 16.66 -7.79
CA PRO A 121 16.93 17.31 -7.34
C PRO A 121 17.32 18.50 -6.47
N ARG A 122 17.11 19.72 -6.94
CA ARG A 122 17.04 20.84 -6.00
C ARG A 122 16.00 20.46 -4.97
N PRO A 123 16.13 20.79 -3.66
CA PRO A 123 15.09 20.48 -2.68
C PRO A 123 13.76 21.02 -3.22
N GLY A 124 13.06 20.14 -3.94
CA GLY A 124 11.88 20.48 -4.71
C GLY A 124 10.71 20.73 -3.76
N LYS A 125 9.66 21.36 -4.27
CA LYS A 125 8.39 21.59 -3.55
C LYS A 125 7.88 20.31 -2.84
N PHE A 126 8.18 19.10 -3.38
CA PHE A 126 7.80 17.83 -2.77
C PHE A 126 8.48 17.57 -1.43
N MET A 127 9.82 17.72 -1.33
CA MET A 127 10.55 17.49 -0.07
C MET A 127 10.20 18.53 0.99
N VAL A 128 9.89 19.76 0.59
CA VAL A 128 9.35 20.77 1.51
C VAL A 128 8.00 20.30 2.07
N LYS A 129 7.06 19.87 1.21
CA LYS A 129 5.76 19.34 1.63
C LYS A 129 5.93 18.10 2.53
N TRP A 130 6.89 17.22 2.22
CA TRP A 130 7.18 16.04 3.02
C TRP A 130 7.73 16.39 4.41
N LYS A 131 8.68 17.33 4.48
CA LYS A 131 9.24 17.83 5.75
C LYS A 131 8.16 18.44 6.63
N ASP A 132 7.26 19.17 6.03
CA ASP A 132 6.15 19.79 6.73
C ASP A 132 5.12 18.73 7.18
N LEU A 133 4.86 17.69 6.38
CA LEU A 133 4.04 16.55 6.79
C LEU A 133 4.63 15.87 8.04
N ALA A 134 5.95 15.58 8.04
CA ALA A 134 6.63 14.97 9.17
C ALA A 134 6.48 15.80 10.44
N LYS A 135 6.73 17.13 10.34
CA LYS A 135 6.52 18.07 11.46
C LYS A 135 5.07 18.11 11.94
N ARG A 136 4.11 18.07 11.00
CA ARG A 136 2.68 18.07 11.34
C ARG A 136 2.32 16.84 12.16
N VAL A 137 2.77 15.66 11.75
CA VAL A 137 2.50 14.39 12.47
C VAL A 137 2.96 14.50 13.92
N ASP A 138 4.15 15.05 14.18
CA ASP A 138 4.67 15.23 15.54
C ASP A 138 3.89 16.27 16.36
N SER A 139 3.25 17.23 15.69
CA SER A 139 2.51 18.32 16.34
C SER A 139 1.03 18.00 16.63
N LEU A 140 0.50 16.88 16.15
CA LEU A 140 -0.91 16.50 16.37
C LEU A 140 -1.21 16.32 17.84
N ARG A 141 -2.27 16.99 18.33
CA ARG A 141 -2.74 16.88 19.73
C ARG A 141 -4.20 16.46 19.83
N LYS A 142 -4.99 16.74 18.80
CA LYS A 142 -6.41 16.37 18.75
C LYS A 142 -6.54 14.95 18.24
N GLU A 143 -7.43 14.19 18.82
CA GLU A 143 -7.69 12.80 18.43
C GLU A 143 -9.06 12.66 17.77
N VAL A 144 -9.20 11.65 16.93
CA VAL A 144 -10.45 11.17 16.35
C VAL A 144 -10.51 9.66 16.50
N ASN A 145 -11.61 9.15 17.04
CA ASN A 145 -11.81 7.72 17.30
C ASN A 145 -12.63 7.12 16.17
N ILE A 146 -12.04 6.20 15.42
CA ILE A 146 -12.70 5.50 14.32
C ILE A 146 -12.81 4.02 14.68
N SER A 147 -14.04 3.49 14.67
CA SER A 147 -14.24 2.05 14.79
C SER A 147 -14.15 1.37 13.44
N LEU A 148 -13.39 0.29 13.37
CA LEU A 148 -13.26 -0.58 12.22
C LEU A 148 -13.98 -1.91 12.53
N VAL A 149 -15.16 -2.11 11.91
CA VAL A 149 -16.01 -3.30 12.13
C VAL A 149 -15.62 -4.37 11.11
N GLY A 150 -14.68 -5.23 11.48
CA GLY A 150 -14.00 -6.17 10.58
C GLY A 150 -14.24 -7.64 10.91
N LYS A 151 -13.82 -8.51 10.00
CA LYS A 151 -13.86 -9.99 10.15
C LYS A 151 -12.52 -10.60 10.58
N TYR A 152 -11.42 -9.85 10.46
CA TYR A 152 -10.03 -10.34 10.63
C TYR A 152 -9.29 -9.51 11.68
N THR A 153 -10.00 -9.07 12.72
CA THR A 153 -9.50 -8.11 13.71
C THR A 153 -8.46 -8.70 14.66
N LYS A 154 -8.33 -10.04 14.73
CA LYS A 154 -7.28 -10.72 15.50
C LYS A 154 -5.87 -10.45 14.96
N PHE A 155 -5.75 -10.07 13.69
CA PHE A 155 -4.51 -9.70 13.04
C PHE A 155 -4.64 -8.30 12.46
N GLU A 156 -4.15 -7.30 13.16
CA GLU A 156 -4.24 -5.88 12.75
C GLU A 156 -3.65 -5.64 11.36
N ASP A 157 -2.61 -6.38 10.98
CA ASP A 157 -1.99 -6.32 9.65
C ASP A 157 -2.96 -6.58 8.50
N SER A 158 -4.06 -7.32 8.74
CA SER A 158 -5.10 -7.56 7.74
C SER A 158 -5.75 -6.27 7.24
N TYR A 159 -5.72 -5.21 8.04
CA TYR A 159 -6.31 -3.91 7.74
C TYR A 159 -5.29 -2.78 7.63
N THR A 160 -4.00 -3.09 7.47
CA THR A 160 -2.93 -2.09 7.41
C THR A 160 -3.18 -1.02 6.35
N SER A 161 -3.68 -1.36 5.15
CA SER A 161 -3.99 -0.38 4.10
C SER A 161 -5.09 0.60 4.51
N ILE A 162 -6.14 0.12 5.18
CA ILE A 162 -7.22 0.96 5.72
C ILE A 162 -6.71 1.83 6.87
N ALA A 163 -5.94 1.26 7.79
CA ALA A 163 -5.32 2.01 8.89
C ALA A 163 -4.42 3.14 8.36
N LYS A 164 -3.62 2.87 7.33
CA LYS A 164 -2.80 3.89 6.66
C LYS A 164 -3.65 4.96 5.96
N ALA A 165 -4.72 4.57 5.26
CA ALA A 165 -5.62 5.52 4.62
C ALA A 165 -6.31 6.44 5.63
N LEU A 166 -6.77 5.90 6.78
CA LEU A 166 -7.29 6.68 7.90
C LEU A 166 -6.22 7.61 8.48
N GLN A 167 -4.98 7.14 8.65
CA GLN A 167 -3.87 7.96 9.13
C GLN A 167 -3.60 9.14 8.16
N HIS A 168 -3.52 8.90 6.85
CA HIS A 168 -3.32 9.95 5.85
C HIS A 168 -4.44 11.01 5.91
N ALA A 169 -5.70 10.57 5.98
CA ALA A 169 -6.86 11.45 6.06
C ALA A 169 -6.86 12.27 7.37
N SER A 170 -6.58 11.63 8.49
CA SER A 170 -6.58 12.28 9.80
C SER A 170 -5.46 13.31 9.94
N VAL A 171 -4.26 12.98 9.48
CA VAL A 171 -3.12 13.93 9.45
C VAL A 171 -3.47 15.14 8.59
N SER A 172 -4.08 14.95 7.43
CA SER A 172 -4.54 16.05 6.58
C SER A 172 -5.60 16.91 7.27
N ALA A 173 -6.53 16.31 8.00
CA ALA A 173 -7.55 17.01 8.79
C ALA A 173 -6.99 17.69 10.07
N GLY A 174 -5.75 17.39 10.46
CA GLY A 174 -5.08 17.93 11.67
C GLY A 174 -5.42 17.16 12.95
N TYR A 175 -5.64 15.85 12.83
CA TYR A 175 -5.99 14.95 13.93
C TYR A 175 -5.08 13.70 13.93
N LYS A 176 -4.88 13.14 15.12
CA LYS A 176 -4.32 11.80 15.30
C LYS A 176 -5.48 10.81 15.32
N VAL A 177 -5.45 9.79 14.47
CA VAL A 177 -6.47 8.75 14.47
C VAL A 177 -6.18 7.71 15.56
N ASN A 178 -7.23 7.32 16.28
CA ASN A 178 -7.27 6.20 17.19
C ASN A 178 -8.26 5.17 16.63
N ILE A 179 -7.75 4.02 16.16
CA ILE A 179 -8.55 3.00 15.52
C ILE A 179 -8.93 1.93 16.55
N LYS A 180 -10.24 1.67 16.70
CA LYS A 180 -10.78 0.57 17.48
C LYS A 180 -11.22 -0.56 16.57
N TYR A 181 -10.51 -1.68 16.64
CA TYR A 181 -10.88 -2.88 15.90
C TYR A 181 -11.99 -3.62 16.62
N ILE A 182 -13.12 -3.81 15.94
CA ILE A 182 -14.30 -4.51 16.44
C ILE A 182 -14.55 -5.74 15.58
N GLU A 183 -14.53 -6.93 16.18
CA GLU A 183 -14.92 -8.16 15.49
C GLU A 183 -16.42 -8.09 15.17
N ALA A 184 -16.77 -8.14 13.87
CA ALA A 184 -18.13 -7.95 13.42
C ALA A 184 -19.10 -8.99 14.04
N ALA A 185 -18.68 -10.24 14.18
CA ALA A 185 -19.49 -11.29 14.79
C ALA A 185 -19.91 -10.96 16.23
N ASN A 186 -19.11 -10.17 16.97
CA ASN A 186 -19.45 -9.79 18.34
C ASN A 186 -20.60 -8.76 18.42
N LEU A 187 -21.02 -8.17 17.30
CA LEU A 187 -22.20 -7.28 17.24
C LEU A 187 -23.49 -8.01 16.92
N GLU A 188 -23.44 -9.29 16.55
CA GLU A 188 -24.59 -10.11 16.20
C GLU A 188 -25.48 -10.38 17.43
N LYS A 189 -26.80 -10.44 17.20
CA LYS A 189 -27.80 -10.58 18.31
C LYS A 189 -27.61 -11.85 19.12
N GLU A 190 -27.19 -12.92 18.49
CA GLU A 190 -26.91 -14.22 19.08
C GLU A 190 -25.81 -14.11 20.15
N MET A 191 -24.79 -13.29 19.90
CA MET A 191 -23.68 -13.04 20.84
C MET A 191 -24.16 -12.46 22.19
N LYS A 192 -25.30 -11.80 22.21
CA LYS A 192 -25.87 -11.27 23.46
C LYS A 192 -26.14 -12.38 24.47
N THR A 193 -26.48 -13.57 23.99
CA THR A 193 -26.74 -14.76 24.82
C THR A 193 -25.54 -15.68 24.93
N GLU A 194 -24.78 -15.83 23.86
CA GLU A 194 -23.61 -16.72 23.82
C GLU A 194 -22.42 -16.16 24.60
N ASN A 195 -22.11 -14.89 24.42
CA ASN A 195 -21.02 -14.19 25.12
C ASN A 195 -21.38 -12.73 25.38
N PRO A 196 -22.17 -12.44 26.44
CA PRO A 196 -22.62 -11.07 26.75
C PRO A 196 -21.45 -10.05 26.93
N VAL A 197 -20.34 -10.52 27.47
CA VAL A 197 -19.18 -9.65 27.73
C VAL A 197 -18.63 -9.10 26.41
N LEU A 198 -18.31 -9.97 25.44
CA LEU A 198 -17.79 -9.57 24.12
C LEU A 198 -18.83 -8.73 23.35
N TYR A 199 -20.12 -9.09 23.44
CA TYR A 199 -21.19 -8.31 22.84
C TYR A 199 -21.23 -6.88 23.37
N HIS A 200 -21.31 -6.71 24.70
CA HIS A 200 -21.37 -5.39 25.30
C HIS A 200 -20.10 -4.57 25.09
N GLU A 201 -18.92 -5.19 25.10
CA GLU A 201 -17.65 -4.51 24.81
C GLU A 201 -17.62 -4.01 23.36
N ALA A 202 -18.04 -4.84 22.39
CA ALA A 202 -18.08 -4.47 20.97
C ALA A 202 -19.03 -3.28 20.75
N TRP A 203 -20.26 -3.31 21.30
CA TRP A 203 -21.22 -2.23 21.20
C TRP A 203 -20.75 -0.97 21.93
N GLN A 204 -20.14 -1.10 23.10
CA GLN A 204 -19.59 0.06 23.83
C GLN A 204 -18.49 0.75 23.02
N ASN A 205 -17.58 -0.02 22.37
CA ASN A 205 -16.55 0.53 21.53
C ASN A 205 -17.13 1.21 20.28
N LEU A 206 -18.18 0.62 19.67
CA LEU A 206 -18.88 1.22 18.53
C LEU A 206 -19.54 2.55 18.92
N CYS A 207 -20.27 2.58 20.02
CA CYS A 207 -20.98 3.79 20.50
C CYS A 207 -20.03 4.95 20.85
N LYS A 208 -18.81 4.66 21.31
CA LYS A 208 -17.81 5.68 21.67
C LYS A 208 -17.07 6.26 20.47
N SER A 209 -17.24 5.70 19.26
CA SER A 209 -16.54 6.17 18.08
C SER A 209 -17.11 7.49 17.54
N ASP A 210 -16.25 8.29 16.90
CA ASP A 210 -16.64 9.50 16.16
C ASP A 210 -17.11 9.17 14.75
N GLY A 211 -16.64 8.04 14.19
CA GLY A 211 -17.01 7.51 12.88
C GLY A 211 -16.69 6.04 12.75
N VAL A 212 -17.25 5.39 11.72
CA VAL A 212 -17.18 3.94 11.51
C VAL A 212 -16.69 3.61 10.10
N VAL A 213 -15.77 2.64 9.99
CA VAL A 213 -15.40 1.99 8.74
C VAL A 213 -15.88 0.55 8.77
N ILE A 214 -16.61 0.13 7.72
CA ILE A 214 -17.04 -1.25 7.52
C ILE A 214 -16.29 -1.80 6.31
N PRO A 215 -15.16 -2.50 6.52
CA PRO A 215 -14.27 -2.92 5.44
C PRO A 215 -14.81 -4.09 4.63
N GLY A 216 -14.13 -4.39 3.52
CA GLY A 216 -14.33 -5.58 2.71
C GLY A 216 -14.11 -6.88 3.47
N GLY A 217 -14.44 -7.98 2.84
CA GLY A 217 -14.30 -9.35 3.33
C GLY A 217 -15.06 -10.33 2.44
N PHE A 218 -15.03 -11.61 2.79
CA PHE A 218 -15.70 -12.69 2.08
C PHE A 218 -16.41 -13.62 3.05
N GLY A 219 -17.48 -14.28 2.57
CA GLY A 219 -18.21 -15.31 3.30
C GLY A 219 -19.13 -14.80 4.40
N GLN A 220 -19.82 -15.72 5.04
CA GLN A 220 -20.94 -15.47 5.94
C GLN A 220 -20.56 -14.85 7.28
N ARG A 221 -19.47 -15.33 7.92
CA ARG A 221 -19.10 -14.94 9.30
C ARG A 221 -19.04 -13.41 9.47
N GLY A 222 -19.73 -12.88 10.47
CA GLY A 222 -19.75 -11.46 10.81
C GLY A 222 -20.51 -10.58 9.80
N MET A 223 -21.32 -11.16 8.91
CA MET A 223 -22.11 -10.37 7.95
C MET A 223 -23.25 -9.65 8.67
N GLU A 224 -23.99 -10.35 9.53
CA GLU A 224 -25.10 -9.75 10.30
C GLU A 224 -24.59 -8.64 11.23
N GLY A 225 -23.45 -8.83 11.89
CA GLY A 225 -22.84 -7.78 12.71
C GLY A 225 -22.43 -6.53 11.93
N LYS A 226 -22.04 -6.66 10.65
CA LYS A 226 -21.83 -5.50 9.76
C LYS A 226 -23.15 -4.81 9.40
N ILE A 227 -24.21 -5.58 9.16
CA ILE A 227 -25.55 -5.05 8.89
C ILE A 227 -26.07 -4.28 10.11
N GLU A 228 -25.94 -4.84 11.32
CA GLU A 228 -26.29 -4.17 12.58
C GLU A 228 -25.50 -2.86 12.77
N ALA A 229 -24.21 -2.86 12.45
CA ALA A 229 -23.38 -1.64 12.50
C ALA A 229 -23.84 -0.59 11.49
N CYS A 230 -24.21 -0.99 10.26
CA CYS A 230 -24.81 -0.11 9.25
C CYS A 230 -26.10 0.53 9.75
N GLN A 231 -27.01 -0.27 10.32
CA GLN A 231 -28.27 0.20 10.91
C GLN A 231 -28.00 1.23 11.99
N TRP A 232 -27.15 0.89 12.95
CA TRP A 232 -26.83 1.80 14.04
C TRP A 232 -26.25 3.13 13.53
N CYS A 233 -25.34 3.10 12.55
CA CYS A 233 -24.77 4.30 11.96
C CYS A 233 -25.85 5.17 11.29
N ARG A 234 -26.76 4.56 10.53
CA ARG A 234 -27.86 5.25 9.85
C ARG A 234 -28.80 5.93 10.84
N GLU A 235 -29.26 5.19 11.86
CA GLU A 235 -30.23 5.67 12.84
C GLU A 235 -29.66 6.73 13.78
N THR A 236 -28.40 6.57 14.20
CA THR A 236 -27.74 7.52 15.11
C THR A 236 -27.02 8.67 14.40
N GLN A 237 -27.13 8.77 13.08
CA GLN A 237 -26.46 9.78 12.28
C GLN A 237 -24.92 9.77 12.44
N LYS A 238 -24.36 8.58 12.68
CA LYS A 238 -22.92 8.39 12.87
C LYS A 238 -22.21 8.32 11.53
N PRO A 239 -21.20 9.15 11.23
CA PRO A 239 -20.42 9.06 9.99
C PRO A 239 -19.92 7.65 9.72
N MET A 240 -20.18 7.14 8.52
CA MET A 240 -19.84 5.78 8.12
C MET A 240 -19.25 5.72 6.71
N LEU A 241 -18.25 4.85 6.53
CA LEU A 241 -17.71 4.46 5.24
C LEU A 241 -17.75 2.94 5.09
N GLY A 242 -18.61 2.44 4.20
CA GLY A 242 -18.63 1.04 3.77
C GLY A 242 -17.68 0.80 2.59
N ILE A 243 -16.92 -0.31 2.61
CA ILE A 243 -15.97 -0.64 1.55
C ILE A 243 -16.25 -2.06 1.07
N CYS A 244 -16.47 -2.26 -0.25
CA CYS A 244 -16.69 -3.55 -0.89
C CYS A 244 -17.84 -4.32 -0.21
N LEU A 245 -17.58 -5.34 0.61
CA LEU A 245 -18.61 -6.00 1.42
C LEU A 245 -19.37 -5.03 2.34
N GLY A 246 -18.73 -3.93 2.76
CA GLY A 246 -19.39 -2.90 3.56
C GLY A 246 -20.48 -2.14 2.79
N LEU A 247 -20.33 -1.93 1.49
CA LEU A 247 -21.40 -1.42 0.63
C LEU A 247 -22.55 -2.45 0.55
N GLN A 248 -22.22 -3.72 0.37
CA GLN A 248 -23.21 -4.79 0.28
C GLN A 248 -24.02 -4.90 1.57
N ALA A 249 -23.35 -4.83 2.73
CA ALA A 249 -24.01 -4.80 4.03
C ALA A 249 -24.95 -3.60 4.19
N ALA A 250 -24.52 -2.41 3.76
CA ALA A 250 -25.35 -1.20 3.83
C ALA A 250 -26.60 -1.28 2.93
N VAL A 251 -26.49 -1.87 1.74
CA VAL A 251 -27.63 -2.08 0.82
C VAL A 251 -28.62 -3.10 1.41
N ILE A 252 -28.12 -4.21 1.96
CA ILE A 252 -28.96 -5.24 2.58
C ILE A 252 -29.66 -4.68 3.83
N GLU A 253 -28.93 -3.96 4.67
CA GLU A 253 -29.51 -3.28 5.83
C GLU A 253 -30.69 -2.38 5.44
N PHE A 254 -30.43 -1.49 4.46
CA PHE A 254 -31.43 -0.53 4.00
C PHE A 254 -32.67 -1.23 3.41
N ALA A 255 -32.46 -2.29 2.66
CA ALA A 255 -33.56 -3.09 2.12
C ALA A 255 -34.40 -3.76 3.20
N ARG A 256 -33.77 -4.34 4.23
CA ARG A 256 -34.47 -4.99 5.34
C ARG A 256 -35.24 -3.99 6.20
N ASN A 257 -34.59 -2.92 6.62
CA ASN A 257 -35.11 -2.06 7.70
C ASN A 257 -35.83 -0.80 7.17
N VAL A 258 -35.59 -0.37 5.93
CA VAL A 258 -36.28 0.80 5.33
C VAL A 258 -37.35 0.36 4.33
N LEU A 259 -37.05 -0.62 3.45
CA LEU A 259 -38.02 -1.12 2.47
C LEU A 259 -38.89 -2.27 3.03
N GLY A 260 -38.58 -2.84 4.19
CA GLY A 260 -39.30 -3.96 4.78
C GLY A 260 -39.16 -5.29 4.01
N LEU A 261 -38.10 -5.47 3.25
CA LEU A 261 -37.83 -6.69 2.51
C LEU A 261 -37.20 -7.74 3.43
N GLU A 262 -38.07 -8.43 4.19
CA GLU A 262 -37.64 -9.46 5.12
C GLU A 262 -36.83 -10.57 4.41
N GLY A 263 -35.72 -10.98 5.03
CA GLY A 263 -34.82 -12.00 4.48
C GLY A 263 -33.98 -11.53 3.30
N ALA A 264 -34.00 -10.25 2.94
CA ALA A 264 -33.09 -9.71 1.93
C ALA A 264 -31.62 -10.03 2.25
N ASN A 265 -30.88 -10.57 1.28
CA ASN A 265 -29.52 -11.04 1.51
C ASN A 265 -28.66 -10.97 0.24
N THR A 266 -27.41 -11.41 0.36
CA THR A 266 -26.52 -11.70 -0.76
C THR A 266 -26.56 -13.18 -1.12
N THR A 267 -26.52 -13.50 -2.41
CA THR A 267 -26.43 -14.89 -2.89
C THR A 267 -25.12 -15.59 -2.47
N GLU A 268 -24.12 -14.84 -2.00
CA GLU A 268 -22.91 -15.43 -1.38
C GLU A 268 -23.21 -16.16 -0.07
N VAL A 269 -24.16 -15.64 0.71
CA VAL A 269 -24.50 -16.15 2.05
C VAL A 269 -25.72 -17.05 2.00
N ASP A 270 -26.73 -16.65 1.25
CA ASP A 270 -27.99 -17.36 1.08
C ASP A 270 -28.35 -17.39 -0.42
N PRO A 271 -27.97 -18.48 -1.14
CA PRO A 271 -28.25 -18.62 -2.55
C PRO A 271 -29.75 -18.61 -2.89
N ASP A 272 -30.60 -19.06 -1.97
CA ASP A 272 -32.04 -19.20 -2.14
C ASP A 272 -32.84 -18.04 -1.53
N THR A 273 -32.15 -16.93 -1.21
CA THR A 273 -32.81 -15.77 -0.59
C THR A 273 -33.95 -15.24 -1.44
N LYS A 274 -35.08 -14.94 -0.80
CA LYS A 274 -36.29 -14.37 -1.42
C LYS A 274 -36.02 -13.04 -2.10
N HIS A 275 -35.12 -12.24 -1.53
CA HIS A 275 -34.74 -10.92 -2.03
C HIS A 275 -33.23 -10.83 -2.23
N PRO A 276 -32.69 -11.26 -3.40
CA PRO A 276 -31.26 -11.22 -3.70
C PRO A 276 -30.82 -9.79 -4.02
N LEU A 277 -30.49 -9.02 -2.98
CA LEU A 277 -30.02 -7.62 -3.10
C LEU A 277 -28.63 -7.51 -3.66
N VAL A 278 -27.82 -8.54 -3.42
CA VAL A 278 -26.46 -8.65 -3.91
C VAL A 278 -26.33 -10.00 -4.60
N ILE A 279 -25.88 -9.98 -5.84
CA ILE A 279 -25.85 -11.15 -6.73
C ILE A 279 -24.44 -11.38 -7.31
N ASP A 280 -24.22 -12.60 -7.78
CA ASP A 280 -23.04 -12.91 -8.58
C ASP A 280 -22.94 -12.01 -9.81
N MET A 281 -21.74 -11.55 -10.08
CA MET A 281 -21.49 -10.84 -11.35
C MET A 281 -21.64 -11.77 -12.55
N PRO A 282 -22.12 -11.28 -13.72
CA PRO A 282 -22.27 -12.09 -14.92
C PRO A 282 -20.99 -12.82 -15.37
N GLU A 283 -19.83 -12.26 -15.04
CA GLU A 283 -18.52 -12.84 -15.35
C GLU A 283 -18.09 -13.94 -14.36
N HIS A 284 -18.86 -14.17 -13.29
CA HIS A 284 -18.55 -15.21 -12.33
C HIS A 284 -19.00 -16.58 -12.84
N HIS A 285 -18.07 -17.52 -12.94
CA HIS A 285 -18.35 -18.92 -13.28
C HIS A 285 -18.14 -19.80 -12.04
N PRO A 286 -19.22 -20.39 -11.48
CA PRO A 286 -19.12 -21.29 -10.35
C PRO A 286 -18.15 -22.46 -10.67
N GLY A 287 -17.23 -22.73 -9.75
CA GLY A 287 -16.25 -23.82 -9.89
C GLY A 287 -14.88 -23.44 -10.44
N GLN A 288 -14.68 -22.22 -10.96
CA GLN A 288 -13.34 -21.72 -11.31
C GLN A 288 -12.79 -20.79 -10.22
N MET A 289 -12.01 -21.33 -9.33
CA MET A 289 -11.30 -20.55 -8.31
C MET A 289 -10.26 -19.62 -8.97
N GLY A 290 -10.47 -18.31 -8.86
CA GLY A 290 -9.46 -17.28 -9.20
C GLY A 290 -9.65 -16.54 -10.52
N GLY A 291 -10.51 -16.95 -11.45
CA GLY A 291 -10.63 -16.34 -12.79
C GLY A 291 -11.74 -15.29 -12.97
N THR A 292 -12.65 -15.13 -12.02
CA THR A 292 -13.96 -14.49 -12.23
C THR A 292 -14.23 -13.29 -11.33
N MET A 293 -13.19 -12.74 -10.74
CA MET A 293 -13.27 -11.55 -9.88
C MET A 293 -13.12 -10.29 -10.73
N ARG A 294 -13.95 -9.27 -10.49
CA ARG A 294 -13.71 -7.93 -11.03
C ARG A 294 -12.47 -7.36 -10.32
N LEU A 295 -11.34 -7.37 -11.03
CA LEU A 295 -10.03 -7.01 -10.52
C LEU A 295 -9.45 -5.78 -11.17
N GLY A 296 -8.58 -5.10 -10.40
CA GLY A 296 -7.72 -4.03 -10.88
C GLY A 296 -8.45 -2.70 -11.00
N LYS A 297 -7.84 -1.79 -11.74
CA LYS A 297 -8.29 -0.43 -11.98
C LYS A 297 -9.53 -0.41 -12.87
N ARG A 298 -10.59 0.26 -12.43
CA ARG A 298 -11.84 0.42 -13.17
C ARG A 298 -12.34 1.85 -13.03
N THR A 299 -13.05 2.31 -14.05
CA THR A 299 -13.62 3.66 -14.10
C THR A 299 -15.02 3.67 -13.49
N THR A 300 -15.25 4.59 -12.55
CA THR A 300 -16.53 4.89 -11.93
C THR A 300 -16.96 6.29 -12.37
N TYR A 301 -18.15 6.43 -12.96
CA TYR A 301 -18.75 7.70 -13.33
C TYR A 301 -19.54 8.29 -12.17
N LEU A 302 -19.30 9.55 -11.85
CA LEU A 302 -19.87 10.23 -10.70
C LEU A 302 -21.04 11.13 -11.10
N THR A 303 -22.09 11.13 -10.28
CA THR A 303 -23.10 12.18 -10.29
C THR A 303 -22.79 13.23 -9.22
N LYS A 304 -23.39 14.42 -9.35
CA LYS A 304 -23.17 15.53 -8.42
C LYS A 304 -23.54 15.10 -6.98
N SER A 305 -22.57 15.12 -6.09
CA SER A 305 -22.70 14.66 -4.70
C SER A 305 -21.55 15.20 -3.84
N VAL A 306 -21.59 14.98 -2.52
CA VAL A 306 -20.44 15.26 -1.65
C VAL A 306 -19.21 14.46 -2.09
N MET A 307 -19.40 13.21 -2.54
CA MET A 307 -18.29 12.38 -3.01
C MET A 307 -17.63 12.96 -4.26
N SER A 308 -18.43 13.44 -5.25
CA SER A 308 -17.87 14.10 -6.45
C SER A 308 -17.09 15.37 -6.09
N GLN A 309 -17.55 16.15 -5.11
CA GLN A 309 -16.83 17.32 -4.63
C GLN A 309 -15.49 16.94 -3.99
N LEU A 310 -15.47 15.89 -3.17
CA LEU A 310 -14.25 15.37 -2.54
C LEU A 310 -13.23 14.88 -3.58
N TYR A 311 -13.67 14.35 -4.70
CA TYR A 311 -12.84 13.99 -5.86
C TYR A 311 -12.53 15.17 -6.80
N GLY A 312 -12.78 16.42 -6.36
CA GLY A 312 -12.47 17.62 -7.12
C GLY A 312 -13.43 17.90 -8.27
N ASN A 313 -14.71 17.50 -8.14
CA ASN A 313 -15.78 17.64 -9.14
C ASN A 313 -15.47 16.97 -10.50
N LYS A 314 -14.76 15.84 -10.45
CA LYS A 314 -14.52 15.02 -11.64
C LYS A 314 -15.78 14.26 -12.04
N ASP A 315 -16.00 14.11 -13.36
CA ASP A 315 -17.11 13.31 -13.89
C ASP A 315 -16.86 11.80 -13.77
N SER A 316 -15.59 11.40 -13.67
CA SER A 316 -15.21 10.01 -13.49
C SER A 316 -13.93 9.88 -12.65
N ILE A 317 -13.79 8.74 -12.01
CA ILE A 317 -12.61 8.36 -11.21
C ILE A 317 -12.17 6.96 -11.58
N GLU A 318 -10.92 6.63 -11.29
CA GLU A 318 -10.36 5.31 -11.49
C GLU A 318 -9.95 4.74 -10.15
N GLU A 319 -10.61 3.66 -9.74
CA GLU A 319 -10.40 3.02 -8.45
C GLU A 319 -10.17 1.51 -8.61
N ARG A 320 -9.59 0.87 -7.59
CA ARG A 320 -9.24 -0.54 -7.65
C ARG A 320 -10.36 -1.41 -7.10
N HIS A 321 -10.78 -2.39 -7.89
CA HIS A 321 -11.82 -3.35 -7.54
C HIS A 321 -11.24 -4.73 -7.19
N ARG A 322 -11.95 -5.45 -6.30
CA ARG A 322 -11.66 -6.84 -5.94
C ARG A 322 -12.93 -7.48 -5.36
N HIS A 323 -13.89 -7.81 -6.22
CA HIS A 323 -15.17 -8.41 -5.79
C HIS A 323 -15.73 -9.38 -6.82
N ARG A 324 -16.58 -10.31 -6.36
CA ARG A 324 -17.35 -11.27 -7.19
C ARG A 324 -18.81 -10.95 -7.21
N TYR A 325 -19.31 -10.26 -6.20
CA TYR A 325 -20.71 -9.92 -6.00
C TYR A 325 -20.92 -8.44 -6.19
N GLU A 326 -22.11 -8.07 -6.67
CA GLU A 326 -22.50 -6.70 -6.90
C GLU A 326 -23.97 -6.45 -6.55
N VAL A 327 -24.34 -5.19 -6.38
CA VAL A 327 -25.74 -4.79 -6.10
C VAL A 327 -26.61 -5.18 -7.29
N ASN A 328 -27.73 -5.87 -7.01
CA ASN A 328 -28.68 -6.30 -8.02
C ASN A 328 -29.41 -5.09 -8.65
N PRO A 329 -29.25 -4.86 -9.96
CA PRO A 329 -29.91 -3.73 -10.63
C PRO A 329 -31.42 -3.72 -10.52
N ALA A 330 -32.07 -4.87 -10.34
CA ALA A 330 -33.52 -4.98 -10.21
C ALA A 330 -34.10 -4.25 -8.98
N TYR A 331 -33.30 -3.99 -7.96
CA TYR A 331 -33.73 -3.33 -6.73
C TYR A 331 -33.31 -1.84 -6.67
N THR A 332 -32.48 -1.36 -7.57
CA THR A 332 -31.90 -0.01 -7.49
C THR A 332 -32.93 1.09 -7.47
N ASP A 333 -33.98 1.02 -8.31
CA ASP A 333 -35.05 2.02 -8.36
C ASP A 333 -35.83 2.12 -7.04
N GLN A 334 -36.07 0.99 -6.37
CA GLN A 334 -36.76 0.96 -5.09
C GLN A 334 -35.91 1.57 -3.99
N LEU A 335 -34.62 1.23 -3.96
CA LEU A 335 -33.63 1.77 -3.02
C LEU A 335 -33.48 3.29 -3.20
N GLU A 336 -33.34 3.77 -4.46
CA GLU A 336 -33.18 5.20 -4.76
C GLU A 336 -34.44 6.01 -4.38
N LYS A 337 -35.64 5.46 -4.60
CA LYS A 337 -36.92 6.09 -4.20
C LYS A 337 -37.07 6.20 -2.69
N ALA A 338 -36.52 5.23 -1.95
CA ALA A 338 -36.56 5.23 -0.50
C ALA A 338 -35.46 6.07 0.17
N GLY A 339 -34.49 6.60 -0.62
CA GLY A 339 -33.47 7.52 -0.13
C GLY A 339 -32.03 7.02 -0.17
N LEU A 340 -31.77 5.74 -0.52
CA LEU A 340 -30.41 5.26 -0.77
C LEU A 340 -30.02 5.56 -2.22
N LYS A 341 -29.22 6.59 -2.44
CA LYS A 341 -28.83 7.07 -3.78
C LYS A 341 -27.56 6.38 -4.27
N PHE A 342 -27.52 6.06 -5.57
CA PHE A 342 -26.32 5.56 -6.23
C PHE A 342 -25.65 6.67 -7.05
N VAL A 343 -24.64 7.30 -6.45
CA VAL A 343 -23.94 8.48 -7.00
C VAL A 343 -22.67 8.13 -7.77
N GLY A 344 -22.31 6.85 -7.84
CA GLY A 344 -21.23 6.31 -8.65
C GLY A 344 -21.65 5.03 -9.34
N LYS A 345 -21.50 4.98 -10.66
CA LYS A 345 -21.89 3.85 -11.51
C LYS A 345 -20.80 3.57 -12.55
N ASP A 346 -20.75 2.34 -13.05
CA ASP A 346 -19.84 1.99 -14.15
C ASP A 346 -20.27 2.59 -15.49
N SER A 347 -19.53 2.33 -16.58
CA SER A 347 -19.84 2.85 -17.92
C SER A 347 -21.18 2.37 -18.48
N THR A 348 -21.66 1.21 -18.05
CA THR A 348 -22.95 0.66 -18.46
C THR A 348 -24.12 1.22 -17.67
N LYS A 349 -23.86 1.91 -16.57
CA LYS A 349 -24.82 2.41 -15.56
C LYS A 349 -25.59 1.30 -14.83
N ASN A 350 -25.23 0.03 -15.04
CA ASN A 350 -25.88 -1.12 -14.42
C ASN A 350 -25.23 -1.52 -13.09
N ARG A 351 -23.95 -1.18 -12.89
CA ARG A 351 -23.22 -1.52 -11.68
C ARG A 351 -23.14 -0.34 -10.72
N MET A 352 -23.60 -0.56 -9.52
CA MET A 352 -23.64 0.44 -8.45
C MET A 352 -22.31 0.40 -7.71
N GLU A 353 -21.55 1.48 -7.81
CA GLU A 353 -20.18 1.54 -7.28
C GLU A 353 -20.05 2.48 -6.08
N ILE A 354 -20.97 3.46 -5.92
CA ILE A 354 -21.04 4.33 -4.74
C ILE A 354 -22.49 4.52 -4.33
N ALA A 355 -22.81 4.15 -3.09
CA ALA A 355 -24.11 4.39 -2.48
C ALA A 355 -24.01 5.43 -1.36
N CYS A 356 -25.05 6.24 -1.15
CA CYS A 356 -25.09 7.20 -0.05
C CYS A 356 -26.52 7.53 0.40
N ILE A 357 -26.64 8.08 1.63
CA ILE A 357 -27.83 8.75 2.15
C ILE A 357 -27.49 10.24 2.25
N GLU A 358 -28.10 11.07 1.42
CA GLU A 358 -27.72 12.49 1.27
C GLU A 358 -28.01 13.34 2.50
N GLU A 359 -29.07 13.04 3.23
CA GLU A 359 -29.46 13.76 4.45
C GLU A 359 -28.61 13.42 5.67
N HIS A 360 -27.83 12.31 5.58
CA HIS A 360 -26.93 11.89 6.64
C HIS A 360 -25.64 12.71 6.66
N PRO A 361 -25.01 13.02 7.81
CA PRO A 361 -23.75 13.74 7.89
C PRO A 361 -22.65 13.17 7.00
N PHE A 362 -22.52 11.85 6.92
CA PHE A 362 -21.68 11.10 5.98
C PHE A 362 -22.05 9.61 6.04
N TYR A 363 -22.94 9.13 5.19
CA TYR A 363 -23.23 7.72 5.02
C TYR A 363 -22.90 7.35 3.58
N TYR A 364 -21.66 6.93 3.36
CA TYR A 364 -21.14 6.57 2.05
C TYR A 364 -20.60 5.16 2.04
N SER A 365 -20.88 4.44 0.97
CA SER A 365 -20.36 3.09 0.77
C SER A 365 -19.88 2.95 -0.66
N VAL A 366 -18.73 2.29 -0.85
CA VAL A 366 -18.08 2.12 -2.15
C VAL A 366 -17.80 0.65 -2.43
N GLN A 367 -17.98 0.21 -3.68
CA GLN A 367 -17.69 -1.17 -4.09
C GLN A 367 -16.20 -1.41 -4.32
N PHE A 368 -15.47 -0.39 -4.68
CA PHE A 368 -14.02 -0.41 -4.85
C PHE A 368 -13.27 -0.26 -3.52
N HIS A 369 -11.94 -0.35 -3.58
CA HIS A 369 -11.03 -0.26 -2.44
C HIS A 369 -10.23 1.04 -2.47
N PRO A 370 -10.76 2.15 -1.94
CA PRO A 370 -10.12 3.46 -2.01
C PRO A 370 -8.85 3.57 -1.16
N GLU A 371 -8.63 2.64 -0.21
CA GLU A 371 -7.42 2.59 0.60
C GLU A 371 -6.15 2.38 -0.23
N TYR A 372 -6.23 1.71 -1.37
CA TYR A 372 -5.06 1.41 -2.19
C TYR A 372 -4.46 2.63 -2.91
N LEU A 373 -5.25 3.66 -3.15
CA LEU A 373 -4.78 4.90 -3.79
C LEU A 373 -4.45 6.01 -2.78
N SER A 374 -4.70 5.78 -1.48
CA SER A 374 -4.36 6.76 -0.45
C SER A 374 -2.84 6.94 -0.32
N ARG A 375 -2.42 8.20 -0.22
CA ARG A 375 -1.00 8.60 -0.05
C ARG A 375 -0.88 9.64 1.07
N PRO A 376 0.28 9.77 1.72
CA PRO A 376 0.49 10.72 2.82
C PRO A 376 0.16 12.17 2.47
N LEU A 377 0.51 12.62 1.25
CA LEU A 377 0.25 13.98 0.77
C LEU A 377 -1.03 14.10 -0.09
N SER A 378 -1.68 12.96 -0.39
CA SER A 378 -2.92 12.89 -1.17
C SER A 378 -3.81 11.79 -0.58
N PRO A 379 -4.48 12.07 0.55
CA PRO A 379 -5.35 11.10 1.18
C PRO A 379 -6.52 10.74 0.29
N SER A 380 -6.95 9.48 0.34
CA SER A 380 -8.11 9.02 -0.42
C SER A 380 -9.36 9.82 -0.01
N PRO A 381 -10.12 10.37 -0.98
CA PRO A 381 -11.27 11.23 -0.74
C PRO A 381 -12.37 10.61 0.16
N PRO A 382 -12.77 9.32 0.02
CA PRO A 382 -13.75 8.72 0.91
C PRO A 382 -13.30 8.69 2.38
N PHE A 383 -12.02 8.38 2.64
CA PHE A 383 -11.47 8.41 4.01
C PHE A 383 -11.38 9.82 4.56
N LEU A 384 -10.99 10.78 3.71
CA LEU A 384 -10.95 12.19 4.11
C LEU A 384 -12.34 12.71 4.46
N GLY A 385 -13.36 12.37 3.66
CA GLY A 385 -14.75 12.70 3.91
C GLY A 385 -15.25 12.15 5.25
N LEU A 386 -14.98 10.86 5.51
CA LEU A 386 -15.31 10.22 6.79
C LEU A 386 -14.69 10.97 7.97
N VAL A 387 -13.38 11.18 7.94
CA VAL A 387 -12.67 11.83 9.06
C VAL A 387 -13.18 13.26 9.26
N LEU A 388 -13.35 14.04 8.19
CA LEU A 388 -13.87 15.41 8.30
C LEU A 388 -15.30 15.45 8.86
N ALA A 389 -16.16 14.49 8.48
CA ALA A 389 -17.50 14.36 9.04
C ALA A 389 -17.44 14.00 10.53
N SER A 390 -16.60 13.03 10.90
CA SER A 390 -16.43 12.58 12.29
C SER A 390 -15.99 13.70 13.25
N VAL A 391 -15.24 14.68 12.72
CA VAL A 391 -14.79 15.85 13.52
C VAL A 391 -15.62 17.13 13.26
N GLY A 392 -16.75 17.03 12.55
CA GLY A 392 -17.65 18.16 12.28
C GLY A 392 -17.11 19.20 11.29
N LYS A 393 -16.07 18.85 10.49
CA LYS A 393 -15.40 19.80 9.57
C LYS A 393 -15.73 19.58 8.08
N LEU A 394 -16.57 18.61 7.73
CA LEU A 394 -16.86 18.31 6.33
C LEU A 394 -17.56 19.49 5.61
N LYS A 395 -18.64 20.02 6.17
CA LYS A 395 -19.37 21.15 5.57
C LYS A 395 -18.48 22.38 5.38
N PRO A 396 -17.71 22.86 6.39
CA PRO A 396 -16.76 23.95 6.21
C PRO A 396 -15.66 23.67 5.16
N TYR A 397 -15.22 22.43 5.02
CA TYR A 397 -14.24 22.04 4.02
C TYR A 397 -14.82 22.13 2.60
N LEU A 398 -16.01 21.58 2.38
CA LEU A 398 -16.71 21.63 1.09
C LEU A 398 -17.03 23.08 0.68
N SER A 399 -17.52 23.91 1.62
CA SER A 399 -17.85 25.33 1.32
C SER A 399 -16.65 26.18 0.91
N LYS A 400 -15.43 25.76 1.29
CA LYS A 400 -14.16 26.39 0.89
C LYS A 400 -13.56 25.80 -0.38
N GLY A 401 -14.35 25.06 -1.18
CA GLY A 401 -13.88 24.41 -2.40
C GLY A 401 -12.86 23.29 -2.14
N CYS A 402 -13.07 22.51 -1.09
CA CYS A 402 -12.20 21.39 -0.67
C CYS A 402 -10.76 21.84 -0.34
N ARG A 403 -10.62 23.00 0.28
CA ARG A 403 -9.33 23.53 0.76
C ARG A 403 -9.32 23.61 2.27
N PHE A 404 -8.16 23.27 2.87
CA PHE A 404 -7.92 23.53 4.29
C PHE A 404 -7.61 25.02 4.51
N SER A 405 -7.82 25.54 5.74
CA SER A 405 -7.40 26.89 6.07
C SER A 405 -5.88 27.06 5.91
N PRO A 406 -5.37 28.29 5.56
CA PRO A 406 -3.94 28.53 5.29
C PRO A 406 -2.96 28.13 6.40
N LYS A 407 -3.45 27.95 7.63
CA LYS A 407 -2.65 27.41 8.77
C LYS A 407 -2.51 25.88 8.77
N THR A 408 -3.22 25.19 7.88
CA THR A 408 -3.08 23.75 7.64
C THR A 408 -2.54 23.58 6.23
N MET A 409 -1.40 23.00 6.10
CA MET A 409 -0.45 22.91 5.01
C MET A 409 -0.89 22.37 3.65
N SER A 410 -2.13 22.33 3.29
CA SER A 410 -2.56 21.93 1.95
C SER A 410 -2.76 23.08 0.97
N ASP A 411 -2.61 24.32 1.42
CA ASP A 411 -2.89 25.52 0.60
C ASP A 411 -1.64 26.16 -0.04
N VAL A 412 -0.56 25.41 -0.18
CA VAL A 412 0.47 25.80 -1.15
C VAL A 412 -0.09 25.41 -2.50
N SER A 413 -0.57 26.45 -3.21
CA SER A 413 -1.19 26.41 -4.53
C SER A 413 -0.90 25.14 -5.34
N SER A 414 -1.96 24.53 -5.81
CA SER A 414 -2.00 23.69 -6.98
C SER A 414 -1.60 24.50 -8.24
N ASP A 415 -0.38 25.02 -8.29
CA ASP A 415 0.30 25.15 -9.53
C ASP A 415 0.68 23.70 -9.88
N GLU A 416 -0.13 23.11 -10.72
CA GLU A 416 0.08 21.88 -11.42
C GLU A 416 1.41 21.96 -12.20
N GLU A 417 2.54 21.84 -11.52
CA GLU A 417 3.65 21.14 -12.12
C GLU A 417 3.24 19.67 -12.00
N GLU A 418 2.61 19.19 -13.07
CA GLU A 418 2.49 17.77 -13.37
C GLU A 418 3.79 17.10 -12.94
N MET A 419 3.70 16.19 -11.97
CA MET A 419 4.73 15.18 -11.86
C MET A 419 4.91 14.64 -13.28
N PRO A 420 6.16 14.54 -13.80
CA PRO A 420 6.34 13.89 -15.07
C PRO A 420 5.59 12.57 -14.96
N LYS A 421 4.56 12.43 -15.81
CA LYS A 421 3.87 11.17 -15.99
C LYS A 421 5.00 10.19 -16.24
N MET A 422 5.22 9.25 -15.33
CA MET A 422 5.93 8.04 -15.68
C MET A 422 5.07 7.47 -16.81
N GLU A 423 5.47 7.75 -18.04
CA GLU A 423 4.93 7.07 -19.20
C GLU A 423 5.06 5.59 -18.86
N GLU A 424 3.92 4.91 -18.87
CA GLU A 424 3.87 3.47 -18.74
C GLU A 424 4.98 2.92 -19.62
N LEU A 425 5.87 2.13 -19.04
CA LEU A 425 6.81 1.31 -19.80
C LEU A 425 5.97 0.37 -20.66
N VAL A 426 5.58 0.85 -21.84
CA VAL A 426 4.99 0.03 -22.88
C VAL A 426 6.12 -0.86 -23.38
N ILE A 427 6.16 -2.09 -22.88
CA ILE A 427 6.93 -3.16 -23.48
C ILE A 427 6.26 -3.46 -24.81
N SER A 428 6.65 -2.73 -25.86
CA SER A 428 6.25 -3.06 -27.22
C SER A 428 7.00 -4.31 -27.62
N ASN A 429 6.28 -5.40 -27.80
CA ASN A 429 6.75 -6.56 -28.53
C ASN A 429 6.99 -6.11 -29.98
N GLY A 430 8.25 -5.90 -30.35
CA GLY A 430 8.64 -5.60 -31.71
C GLY A 430 8.50 -6.81 -32.60
N HIS A 431 7.34 -6.97 -33.22
CA HIS A 431 7.20 -7.73 -34.45
C HIS A 431 7.29 -6.71 -35.60
N GLU A 432 8.48 -6.53 -36.17
CA GLU A 432 8.61 -6.02 -37.54
C GLU A 432 8.29 -7.17 -38.50
N ALA A 433 7.17 -7.02 -39.20
CA ALA A 433 6.81 -7.87 -40.31
C ALA A 433 7.72 -7.57 -41.49
N ILE A 434 8.63 -8.49 -41.80
CA ILE A 434 9.32 -8.53 -43.11
C ILE A 434 8.47 -9.44 -44.00
N SER A 435 7.86 -8.84 -45.02
CA SER A 435 7.17 -9.54 -46.09
C SER A 435 8.19 -10.11 -47.10
N ASN A 436 7.89 -11.33 -47.53
CA ASN A 436 8.23 -12.04 -48.75
C ASN A 436 9.27 -13.15 -48.67
N GLY A 437 8.82 -14.35 -49.04
CA GLY A 437 9.53 -15.33 -49.83
C GLY A 437 9.66 -16.71 -49.25
N SER A 438 8.68 -17.57 -49.63
CA SER A 438 8.78 -19.01 -49.93
C SER A 438 9.58 -19.98 -49.04
N SER A 439 8.80 -20.95 -48.51
CA SER A 439 9.07 -22.40 -48.37
C SER A 439 10.34 -22.85 -47.63
N GLU A 440 10.16 -23.53 -46.57
CA GLU A 440 10.45 -24.93 -46.25
C GLU A 440 10.59 -25.16 -44.74
N THR A 441 10.02 -26.25 -44.34
CA THR A 441 10.00 -26.88 -43.02
C THR A 441 11.39 -27.19 -42.51
N THR A 442 11.66 -26.88 -41.21
CA THR A 442 12.31 -27.80 -40.25
C THR A 442 12.31 -27.23 -38.84
N ASP A 443 12.27 -28.15 -37.90
CA ASP A 443 12.22 -28.06 -36.46
C ASP A 443 13.29 -27.18 -35.78
N GLU A 444 12.92 -26.83 -34.57
CA GLU A 444 13.74 -26.67 -33.37
C GLU A 444 14.38 -25.34 -33.04
N ASP A 445 14.11 -25.01 -31.80
CA ASP A 445 14.96 -24.50 -30.75
C ASP A 445 14.91 -23.04 -30.38
N THR A 446 14.35 -22.89 -29.19
CA THR A 446 14.72 -21.94 -28.08
C THR A 446 15.81 -20.92 -28.44
N LYS A 447 15.39 -19.72 -28.81
CA LYS A 447 16.26 -18.54 -28.70
C LYS A 447 15.99 -17.81 -27.36
N PRO A 448 17.06 -17.43 -26.64
CA PRO A 448 16.93 -16.75 -25.38
C PRO A 448 16.39 -15.32 -25.56
N TRP A 449 15.46 -14.97 -24.71
CA TRP A 449 14.83 -13.65 -24.60
C TRP A 449 15.86 -12.58 -24.23
N THR A 450 16.11 -11.61 -25.09
CA THR A 450 16.92 -10.41 -24.78
C THR A 450 16.03 -9.17 -24.76
N PRO A 451 15.82 -8.52 -23.61
CA PRO A 451 15.12 -7.24 -23.58
C PRO A 451 16.02 -6.14 -24.12
N VAL A 452 15.65 -5.52 -25.24
CA VAL A 452 16.33 -4.31 -25.75
C VAL A 452 15.62 -3.08 -25.14
N VAL A 453 16.28 -2.44 -24.18
CA VAL A 453 15.86 -1.14 -23.67
C VAL A 453 16.52 -0.06 -24.54
N LYS A 454 15.77 0.56 -25.44
CA LYS A 454 16.20 1.76 -26.18
C LYS A 454 15.68 3.00 -25.49
N LEU A 455 16.56 3.72 -24.81
CA LEU A 455 16.32 5.09 -24.36
C LEU A 455 16.60 6.05 -25.53
N LYS A 456 15.60 6.76 -26.03
CA LYS A 456 15.77 7.87 -26.97
C LYS A 456 16.01 9.15 -26.18
N TYR A 457 17.21 9.70 -26.28
CA TYR A 457 17.50 11.06 -25.83
C TYR A 457 17.56 12.00 -27.03
N ILE A 458 16.97 13.17 -26.87
CA ILE A 458 17.14 14.30 -27.82
C ILE A 458 18.42 15.04 -27.44
N ASN A 459 19.41 15.02 -28.34
CA ASN A 459 20.71 15.67 -28.16
C ASN A 459 20.65 17.17 -28.46
N GLY A 460 21.24 17.97 -27.56
CA GLY A 460 21.76 19.28 -27.85
C GLY A 460 23.31 19.23 -27.85
N HIS A 461 23.91 19.73 -28.92
CA HIS A 461 25.32 19.71 -29.27
C HIS A 461 26.28 20.30 -28.22
N SER A 462 27.49 19.74 -28.10
CA SER A 462 28.73 20.41 -28.50
C SER A 462 29.99 19.53 -28.28
N ASP A 463 30.87 19.56 -29.27
CA ASP A 463 32.15 18.89 -29.43
C ASP A 463 33.21 19.24 -28.38
N LEU A 464 34.13 18.31 -28.09
CA LEU A 464 35.56 18.56 -28.13
C LEU A 464 36.41 17.28 -27.90
N ASN A 465 37.43 17.12 -28.77
CA ASN A 465 38.40 16.05 -28.89
C ASN A 465 39.42 15.96 -27.74
N GLY A 466 40.05 14.78 -27.56
CA GLY A 466 41.29 14.61 -26.85
C GLY A 466 41.76 13.17 -26.70
N HIS A 467 42.69 12.77 -27.57
CA HIS A 467 43.47 11.52 -27.54
C HIS A 467 44.43 11.45 -26.36
N SER A 468 44.69 10.24 -25.81
CA SER A 468 46.06 9.73 -25.67
C SER A 468 46.07 8.27 -25.13
N ASP A 469 46.82 7.44 -25.86
CA ASP A 469 47.26 6.09 -25.56
C ASP A 469 48.18 6.02 -24.34
N LEU A 470 48.26 4.84 -23.68
CA LEU A 470 49.53 4.17 -23.41
C LEU A 470 49.37 2.77 -22.76
N ASN A 471 50.09 1.83 -23.35
CA ASN A 471 50.32 0.43 -22.99
C ASN A 471 51.15 0.23 -21.72
N GLY A 472 51.05 -0.98 -21.12
CA GLY A 472 52.03 -1.49 -20.17
C GLY A 472 51.77 -2.91 -19.69
N HIS A 473 52.51 -3.86 -20.23
CA HIS A 473 52.66 -5.27 -19.89
C HIS A 473 53.42 -5.52 -18.56
N SER A 474 53.13 -6.67 -17.91
CA SER A 474 54.02 -7.71 -17.31
C SER A 474 53.32 -8.30 -16.08
N GLY A 475 53.12 -9.58 -15.90
CA GLY A 475 53.97 -10.74 -16.01
C GLY A 475 54.53 -11.17 -14.65
N LEU A 476 54.06 -12.30 -14.09
CA LEU A 476 54.88 -13.38 -13.52
C LEU A 476 54.21 -14.17 -12.36
N ASN A 477 54.23 -15.43 -12.59
CA ASN A 477 54.11 -16.68 -11.82
C ASN A 477 54.53 -16.71 -10.37
N GLY A 478 53.96 -17.71 -9.61
CA GLY A 478 54.53 -18.27 -8.43
C GLY A 478 53.66 -19.33 -7.79
N HIS A 479 53.99 -20.62 -8.03
CA HIS A 479 53.51 -21.82 -7.35
C HIS A 479 54.02 -21.91 -5.91
N SER A 480 53.25 -22.55 -5.00
CA SER A 480 53.77 -23.70 -4.22
C SER A 480 52.70 -24.30 -3.33
N ASP A 481 52.66 -25.64 -3.42
CA ASP A 481 51.93 -26.60 -2.61
C ASP A 481 52.32 -26.57 -1.11
N LEU A 482 51.49 -27.09 -0.23
CA LEU A 482 51.80 -28.22 0.66
C LEU A 482 50.61 -28.58 1.61
N ASN A 483 50.38 -29.88 1.58
CA ASN A 483 49.59 -30.79 2.40
C ASN A 483 49.63 -30.62 3.93
N GLY A 484 48.64 -31.21 4.61
CA GLY A 484 48.70 -31.65 5.99
C GLY A 484 47.35 -32.10 6.56
N HIS A 485 47.20 -33.43 6.64
CA HIS A 485 46.19 -34.20 7.39
C HIS A 485 46.09 -33.77 8.88
N ASP A 486 44.89 -33.93 9.49
CA ASP A 486 44.61 -35.01 10.45
C ASP A 486 43.13 -34.98 10.92
N GLU A 487 42.57 -36.17 10.94
CA GLU A 487 41.32 -36.58 11.56
C GLU A 487 41.47 -36.63 13.08
N GLU A 488 40.39 -36.37 13.81
CA GLU A 488 40.02 -37.22 14.97
C GLU A 488 38.53 -37.03 15.34
N ASN A 489 37.92 -38.21 15.42
CA ASN A 489 36.61 -38.53 15.96
C ASN A 489 36.49 -38.23 17.47
N LEU A 490 35.31 -37.88 17.93
CA LEU A 490 34.76 -38.42 19.17
C LEU A 490 33.24 -38.33 19.19
N LYS A 491 32.64 -39.53 19.24
CA LYS A 491 31.24 -39.80 19.60
C LYS A 491 31.07 -39.66 21.12
N LEU A 492 29.89 -39.32 21.62
CA LEU A 492 29.02 -40.15 22.48
C LEU A 492 28.05 -39.32 23.33
N ASN A 493 26.79 -39.74 23.25
CA ASN A 493 25.75 -39.88 24.31
C ASN A 493 25.36 -38.64 25.14
N GLY A 494 24.13 -38.36 25.43
CA GLY A 494 22.90 -39.15 25.51
C GLY A 494 22.02 -38.58 26.61
N SER A 495 20.74 -38.51 26.34
CA SER A 495 19.57 -38.67 27.22
C SER A 495 19.28 -37.73 28.41
N HIS A 496 18.00 -37.35 28.43
CA HIS A 496 17.08 -37.08 29.57
C HIS A 496 17.21 -35.76 30.36
N HIS A 497 16.33 -34.85 30.17
CA HIS A 497 15.02 -34.73 30.83
C HIS A 497 14.14 -33.69 30.05
#